data_69c3a0e0a7e91f50ff5731f07ac7ecb0
#
_entry.id   69c3a0e0a7e91f50ff5731f07ac7ecb0
#
_cell.length_a   1.000
_cell.length_b   1.000
_cell.length_c   1.000
_cell.angle_alpha   90.00
_cell.angle_beta   90.00
_cell.angle_gamma   90.00
#
_symmetry.space_group_name_H-M   'P 1'
#
loop_
_entity.id
_entity.type
_entity.pdbx_description
1 polymer ?
#
loop_
_entity_poly.entity_id
_entity_poly.type
_entity_poly.pdbx_seq_one_letter_code
_entity_poly.pdbx_strand_id
1 'polypeptide(L)'
;SDSGYGSGSGSGSGSGTILPPPLPSPEETDKLEILLKNEWSHIGCCWRPLLRYAVYGARAGVRRREMSKSLQVKVHSSMKRGFRWLGQLMVREQLISDCDLLYFLTFEELGDLIRPSKGSSVSQDIKMRAIKRRRLLPKQQKMTFPDLIQGKPVPNPPRMFQAAGKLGFSVVGTPVSRGDCEGYARVVRTLEEASDLEPGEILICPFTDVGWTPYFSLASGLVTEIGGLLSHGAVVAREYGLPCIVNVEDACSRFQTGMLVSIHGSTGKITVLAV
;
A
#
# COMPACT_ATOMS: atom_id res chain seq x y z
N SER A 1 -44.77 22.59 -12.53
CA SER A 1 -43.75 22.10 -13.47
C SER A 1 -43.08 20.87 -12.89
N ASP A 2 -43.55 19.76 -13.41
CA ASP A 2 -43.05 18.38 -13.16
C ASP A 2 -41.63 18.18 -13.65
N SER A 3 -40.86 17.49 -12.87
CA SER A 3 -39.73 16.73 -13.40
C SER A 3 -39.63 15.39 -12.64
N GLY A 4 -40.04 14.33 -13.32
CA GLY A 4 -40.11 12.98 -12.83
C GLY A 4 -38.74 12.35 -12.55
N TYR A 5 -38.66 11.67 -11.40
CA TYR A 5 -37.62 10.69 -11.10
C TYR A 5 -38.05 9.32 -11.63
N GLY A 6 -37.40 8.88 -12.67
CA GLY A 6 -37.53 7.55 -13.21
C GLY A 6 -36.88 6.52 -12.31
N SER A 7 -37.70 5.66 -11.69
CA SER A 7 -37.28 4.45 -10.98
C SER A 7 -36.91 3.34 -11.96
N GLY A 8 -35.64 3.13 -12.19
CA GLY A 8 -35.12 1.96 -12.89
C GLY A 8 -34.81 0.83 -11.92
N SER A 9 -35.78 -0.06 -11.70
CA SER A 9 -35.59 -1.35 -11.03
C SER A 9 -34.96 -2.38 -11.97
N GLY A 10 -33.63 -2.47 -11.93
CA GLY A 10 -32.87 -3.52 -12.60
C GLY A 10 -32.50 -4.62 -11.60
N SER A 11 -33.36 -5.60 -11.39
CA SER A 11 -33.05 -6.84 -10.69
C SER A 11 -32.25 -7.76 -11.62
N GLY A 12 -30.93 -7.62 -11.63
CA GLY A 12 -30.00 -8.52 -12.27
C GLY A 12 -29.43 -9.50 -11.25
N SER A 13 -30.11 -10.62 -11.02
CA SER A 13 -29.54 -11.80 -10.35
C SER A 13 -28.53 -12.47 -11.30
N GLY A 14 -27.34 -11.92 -11.37
CA GLY A 14 -26.23 -12.56 -12.07
C GLY A 14 -25.58 -13.60 -11.16
N SER A 15 -25.94 -14.87 -11.31
CA SER A 15 -25.12 -16.00 -10.86
C SER A 15 -23.78 -15.91 -11.60
N GLY A 16 -22.79 -15.27 -10.96
CA GLY A 16 -21.46 -15.11 -11.52
C GLY A 16 -20.75 -16.45 -11.57
N THR A 17 -21.01 -17.21 -12.63
CA THR A 17 -20.15 -18.31 -13.04
C THR A 17 -18.75 -17.71 -13.23
N ILE A 18 -17.78 -18.12 -12.42
CA ILE A 18 -16.38 -17.75 -12.59
C ILE A 18 -15.92 -18.41 -13.88
N LEU A 19 -16.06 -17.68 -14.97
CA LEU A 19 -15.54 -18.14 -16.27
C LEU A 19 -14.02 -18.27 -16.15
N PRO A 20 -13.43 -19.33 -16.70
CA PRO A 20 -11.99 -19.45 -16.82
C PRO A 20 -11.44 -18.19 -17.53
N PRO A 21 -10.23 -17.73 -17.17
CA PRO A 21 -9.66 -16.55 -17.81
C PRO A 21 -9.60 -16.78 -19.32
N PRO A 22 -9.85 -15.74 -20.13
CA PRO A 22 -9.78 -15.85 -21.58
C PRO A 22 -8.38 -16.32 -22.01
N LEU A 23 -8.32 -17.09 -23.06
CA LEU A 23 -7.05 -17.50 -23.68
C LEU A 23 -6.22 -16.24 -24.03
N PRO A 24 -4.89 -16.33 -23.98
CA PRO A 24 -4.04 -15.21 -24.35
C PRO A 24 -4.34 -14.74 -25.77
N SER A 25 -4.28 -13.44 -26.01
CA SER A 25 -4.46 -12.89 -27.35
C SER A 25 -3.34 -13.42 -28.29
N PRO A 26 -3.56 -13.48 -29.60
CA PRO A 26 -2.52 -13.86 -30.55
C PRO A 26 -1.24 -13.04 -30.36
N GLU A 27 -1.37 -11.75 -30.13
CA GLU A 27 -0.25 -10.84 -29.89
C GLU A 27 0.55 -11.16 -28.63
N GLU A 28 -0.11 -11.55 -27.53
CA GLU A 28 0.57 -11.99 -26.30
C GLU A 28 1.29 -13.33 -26.50
N THR A 29 0.75 -14.20 -27.35
CA THR A 29 1.36 -15.49 -27.71
C THR A 29 2.60 -15.27 -28.54
N ASP A 30 2.57 -14.35 -29.50
CA ASP A 30 3.68 -14.02 -30.37
C ASP A 30 4.85 -13.41 -29.57
N LYS A 31 4.57 -12.50 -28.64
CA LYS A 31 5.59 -11.94 -27.74
C LYS A 31 6.27 -13.02 -26.90
N LEU A 32 5.51 -13.97 -26.38
CA LEU A 32 6.06 -15.09 -25.62
C LEU A 32 6.94 -15.99 -26.50
N GLU A 33 6.53 -16.25 -27.75
CA GLU A 33 7.33 -17.04 -28.71
C GLU A 33 8.65 -16.36 -29.08
N ILE A 34 8.64 -15.03 -29.24
CA ILE A 34 9.85 -14.25 -29.49
C ILE A 34 10.80 -14.35 -28.30
N LEU A 35 10.32 -14.19 -27.09
CA LEU A 35 11.14 -14.34 -25.88
C LEU A 35 11.72 -15.74 -25.74
N LEU A 36 10.90 -16.78 -26.01
CA LEU A 36 11.36 -18.18 -25.97
C LEU A 36 12.40 -18.50 -27.04
N LYS A 37 12.35 -17.82 -28.19
CA LYS A 37 13.34 -18.01 -29.26
C LYS A 37 14.65 -17.27 -28.96
N ASN A 38 14.58 -16.05 -28.45
CA ASN A 38 15.75 -15.19 -28.29
C ASN A 38 16.51 -15.45 -26.99
N GLU A 39 15.81 -15.50 -25.87
CA GLU A 39 16.43 -15.60 -24.55
C GLU A 39 16.68 -17.04 -24.09
N TRP A 40 15.88 -17.98 -24.61
CA TRP A 40 15.84 -19.37 -24.12
C TRP A 40 16.02 -20.39 -25.23
N SER A 41 16.78 -20.03 -26.25
CA SER A 41 17.10 -20.90 -27.40
C SER A 41 17.82 -22.21 -27.01
N HIS A 42 18.54 -22.17 -25.88
CA HIS A 42 19.26 -23.32 -25.32
C HIS A 42 18.35 -24.30 -24.56
N ILE A 43 17.09 -23.95 -24.31
CA ILE A 43 16.13 -24.86 -23.69
C ILE A 43 15.63 -25.83 -24.76
N GLY A 44 15.81 -27.14 -24.52
CA GLY A 44 15.39 -28.19 -25.43
C GLY A 44 13.90 -28.11 -25.78
N CYS A 45 13.54 -28.54 -26.99
CA CYS A 45 12.17 -28.42 -27.50
C CYS A 45 11.10 -29.13 -26.63
N CYS A 46 11.49 -30.15 -25.87
CA CYS A 46 10.59 -30.86 -24.95
C CYS A 46 10.13 -30.02 -23.75
N TRP A 47 10.90 -29.01 -23.33
CA TRP A 47 10.56 -28.14 -22.19
C TRP A 47 9.70 -26.93 -22.59
N ARG A 48 9.66 -26.58 -23.87
CA ARG A 48 8.89 -25.43 -24.37
C ARG A 48 7.39 -25.50 -24.04
N PRO A 49 6.70 -26.62 -24.26
CA PRO A 49 5.27 -26.71 -23.92
C PRO A 49 5.03 -26.60 -22.41
N LEU A 50 5.91 -27.18 -21.59
CA LEU A 50 5.81 -27.07 -20.13
C LEU A 50 5.99 -25.62 -19.67
N LEU A 51 6.96 -24.93 -20.25
CA LEU A 51 7.20 -23.51 -19.94
C LEU A 51 6.04 -22.62 -20.36
N ARG A 52 5.47 -22.86 -21.56
CA ARG A 52 4.26 -22.16 -22.01
C ARG A 52 3.10 -22.36 -21.03
N TYR A 53 2.88 -23.59 -20.58
CA TYR A 53 1.85 -23.90 -19.59
C TYR A 53 2.11 -23.20 -18.25
N ALA A 54 3.35 -23.20 -17.78
CA ALA A 54 3.74 -22.52 -16.54
C ALA A 54 3.53 -21.00 -16.62
N VAL A 55 3.94 -20.36 -17.71
CA VAL A 55 3.73 -18.92 -17.94
C VAL A 55 2.25 -18.57 -18.02
N TYR A 56 1.46 -19.40 -18.73
CA TYR A 56 0.01 -19.23 -18.79
C TYR A 56 -0.62 -19.33 -17.39
N GLY A 57 -0.25 -20.35 -16.63
CA GLY A 57 -0.70 -20.54 -15.25
C GLY A 57 -0.34 -19.38 -14.34
N ALA A 58 0.90 -18.88 -14.45
CA ALA A 58 1.37 -17.73 -13.69
C ALA A 58 0.56 -16.45 -14.02
N ARG A 59 0.35 -16.15 -15.30
CA ARG A 59 -0.48 -15.01 -15.73
C ARG A 59 -1.93 -15.13 -15.24
N ALA A 60 -2.51 -16.31 -15.33
CA ALA A 60 -3.85 -16.56 -14.80
C ALA A 60 -3.90 -16.37 -13.27
N GLY A 61 -2.87 -16.79 -12.56
CA GLY A 61 -2.72 -16.58 -11.13
C GLY A 61 -2.67 -15.09 -10.75
N VAL A 62 -1.89 -14.30 -11.47
CA VAL A 62 -1.81 -12.84 -11.26
C VAL A 62 -3.17 -12.18 -11.51
N ARG A 63 -3.84 -12.49 -12.62
CA ARG A 63 -5.19 -11.95 -12.92
C ARG A 63 -6.20 -12.27 -11.81
N ARG A 64 -6.21 -13.52 -11.31
CA ARG A 64 -7.10 -13.93 -10.21
C ARG A 64 -6.78 -13.16 -8.92
N ARG A 65 -5.51 -13.00 -8.61
CA ARG A 65 -5.06 -12.21 -7.46
C ARG A 65 -5.57 -10.76 -7.54
N GLU A 66 -5.39 -10.09 -8.67
CA GLU A 66 -5.82 -8.70 -8.84
C GLU A 66 -7.35 -8.57 -8.83
N MET A 67 -8.07 -9.52 -9.43
CA MET A 67 -9.53 -9.57 -9.34
C MET A 67 -10.01 -9.76 -7.90
N SER A 68 -9.38 -10.66 -7.14
CA SER A 68 -9.72 -10.88 -5.72
C SER A 68 -9.50 -9.63 -4.89
N LYS A 69 -8.39 -8.90 -5.11
CA LYS A 69 -8.15 -7.61 -4.46
C LYS A 69 -9.23 -6.58 -4.81
N SER A 70 -9.59 -6.47 -6.09
CA SER A 70 -10.63 -5.55 -6.54
C SER A 70 -11.98 -5.84 -5.91
N LEU A 71 -12.36 -7.12 -5.82
CA LEU A 71 -13.58 -7.55 -5.13
C LEU A 71 -13.53 -7.23 -3.64
N GLN A 72 -12.41 -7.50 -2.99
CA GLN A 72 -12.20 -7.19 -1.57
C GLN A 72 -12.37 -5.69 -1.30
N VAL A 73 -11.78 -4.83 -2.13
CA VAL A 73 -11.92 -3.37 -2.03
C VAL A 73 -13.39 -2.95 -2.20
N LYS A 74 -14.14 -3.54 -3.16
CA LYS A 74 -15.57 -3.27 -3.35
C LYS A 74 -16.39 -3.65 -2.12
N VAL A 75 -16.12 -4.82 -1.53
CA VAL A 75 -16.81 -5.26 -0.29
C VAL A 75 -16.53 -4.29 0.85
N HIS A 76 -15.25 -3.95 1.11
CA HIS A 76 -14.88 -2.99 2.15
C HIS A 76 -15.51 -1.61 1.93
N SER A 77 -15.53 -1.12 0.69
CA SER A 77 -16.18 0.15 0.35
C SER A 77 -17.68 0.13 0.64
N SER A 78 -18.35 -0.98 0.34
CA SER A 78 -19.79 -1.15 0.64
C SER A 78 -20.05 -1.21 2.15
N MET A 79 -19.23 -1.97 2.89
CA MET A 79 -19.30 -2.03 4.35
C MET A 79 -19.05 -0.65 4.97
N LYS A 80 -18.06 0.09 4.50
CA LYS A 80 -17.76 1.45 4.98
C LYS A 80 -18.97 2.39 4.79
N ARG A 81 -19.67 2.30 3.66
CA ARG A 81 -20.90 3.07 3.43
C ARG A 81 -22.01 2.68 4.40
N GLY A 82 -22.20 1.37 4.62
CA GLY A 82 -23.17 0.85 5.58
C GLY A 82 -22.90 1.32 7.01
N PHE A 83 -21.64 1.23 7.46
CA PHE A 83 -21.26 1.72 8.79
C PHE A 83 -21.44 3.24 8.93
N ARG A 84 -21.13 4.00 7.89
CA ARG A 84 -21.34 5.44 7.92
C ARG A 84 -22.83 5.79 8.03
N TRP A 85 -23.67 5.09 7.29
CA TRP A 85 -25.12 5.24 7.40
C TRP A 85 -25.64 4.85 8.79
N LEU A 86 -25.17 3.73 9.35
CA LEU A 86 -25.48 3.31 10.70
C LEU A 86 -25.07 4.36 11.74
N GLY A 87 -23.87 4.92 11.62
CA GLY A 87 -23.38 5.99 12.47
C GLY A 87 -24.29 7.23 12.44
N GLN A 88 -24.79 7.61 11.25
CA GLN A 88 -25.74 8.71 11.11
C GLN A 88 -27.08 8.42 11.82
N LEU A 89 -27.60 7.19 11.71
CA LEU A 89 -28.79 6.77 12.44
C LEU A 89 -28.56 6.84 13.95
N MET A 90 -27.44 6.31 14.44
CA MET A 90 -27.13 6.32 15.88
C MET A 90 -26.97 7.74 16.43
N VAL A 91 -26.49 8.68 15.64
CA VAL A 91 -26.46 10.10 16.02
C VAL A 91 -27.88 10.68 16.11
N ARG A 92 -28.76 10.37 15.15
CA ARG A 92 -30.16 10.80 15.17
C ARG A 92 -30.92 10.28 16.40
N GLU A 93 -30.67 9.02 16.76
CA GLU A 93 -31.25 8.37 17.94
C GLU A 93 -30.50 8.75 19.24
N GLN A 94 -29.57 9.70 19.21
CA GLN A 94 -28.77 10.16 20.35
C GLN A 94 -27.97 9.06 21.08
N LEU A 95 -27.73 7.95 20.40
CA LEU A 95 -26.96 6.84 20.93
C LEU A 95 -25.46 7.18 20.99
N ILE A 96 -24.95 7.95 20.03
CA ILE A 96 -23.59 8.48 19.99
C ILE A 96 -23.62 9.96 19.63
N SER A 97 -22.60 10.72 20.04
CA SER A 97 -22.51 12.16 19.78
C SER A 97 -21.98 12.52 18.39
N ASP A 98 -21.29 11.58 17.74
CA ASP A 98 -20.58 11.79 16.48
C ASP A 98 -20.52 10.46 15.71
N CYS A 99 -20.70 10.54 14.40
CA CYS A 99 -20.72 9.40 13.47
C CYS A 99 -19.44 8.56 13.54
N ASP A 100 -18.28 9.20 13.72
CA ASP A 100 -17.00 8.53 13.75
C ASP A 100 -16.74 7.76 15.04
N LEU A 101 -17.49 8.04 16.11
CA LEU A 101 -17.42 7.25 17.36
C LEU A 101 -17.82 5.79 17.16
N LEU A 102 -18.61 5.49 16.13
CA LEU A 102 -18.97 4.12 15.77
C LEU A 102 -17.73 3.23 15.58
N TYR A 103 -16.68 3.76 14.99
CA TYR A 103 -15.43 3.01 14.71
C TYR A 103 -14.60 2.72 15.96
N PHE A 104 -14.96 3.27 17.10
CA PHE A 104 -14.33 3.04 18.40
C PHE A 104 -15.14 2.13 19.32
N LEU A 105 -16.25 1.57 18.82
CA LEU A 105 -17.08 0.59 19.50
C LEU A 105 -16.69 -0.83 19.08
N THR A 106 -16.80 -1.78 20.00
CA THR A 106 -16.77 -3.20 19.61
C THR A 106 -18.14 -3.63 19.10
N PHE A 107 -18.21 -4.81 18.48
CA PHE A 107 -19.46 -5.35 17.97
C PHE A 107 -20.48 -5.59 19.10
N GLU A 108 -20.01 -6.08 20.25
CA GLU A 108 -20.82 -6.31 21.45
C GLU A 108 -21.35 -4.98 22.03
N GLU A 109 -20.47 -3.98 22.15
CA GLU A 109 -20.83 -2.64 22.63
C GLU A 109 -21.87 -1.98 21.72
N LEU A 110 -21.74 -2.17 20.41
CA LEU A 110 -22.70 -1.71 19.43
C LEU A 110 -24.07 -2.39 19.63
N GLY A 111 -24.07 -3.71 19.85
CA GLY A 111 -25.27 -4.48 20.16
C GLY A 111 -25.95 -4.01 21.43
N ASP A 112 -25.19 -3.76 22.49
CA ASP A 112 -25.68 -3.27 23.79
C ASP A 112 -26.26 -1.86 23.71
N LEU A 113 -25.72 -1.00 22.83
CA LEU A 113 -26.29 0.34 22.60
C LEU A 113 -27.60 0.31 21.82
N ILE A 114 -27.72 -0.60 20.84
CA ILE A 114 -28.94 -0.71 20.00
C ILE A 114 -30.06 -1.44 20.74
N ARG A 115 -29.72 -2.41 21.57
CA ARG A 115 -30.65 -3.21 22.36
C ARG A 115 -30.32 -3.09 23.84
N PRO A 116 -30.65 -1.98 24.49
CA PRO A 116 -30.27 -1.77 25.88
C PRO A 116 -31.04 -2.75 26.78
N SER A 117 -30.41 -3.91 27.05
CA SER A 117 -30.88 -4.88 28.04
C SER A 117 -30.50 -4.51 29.47
N LYS A 118 -29.57 -3.58 29.63
CA LYS A 118 -28.98 -3.13 30.89
C LYS A 118 -29.07 -1.61 30.94
N GLY A 119 -29.60 -1.06 32.04
CA GLY A 119 -29.97 0.34 32.23
C GLY A 119 -29.02 1.42 31.72
N SER A 120 -29.41 2.69 31.77
CA SER A 120 -28.76 3.84 31.15
C SER A 120 -27.28 4.05 31.55
N SER A 121 -26.82 3.55 32.70
CA SER A 121 -25.42 3.64 33.14
C SER A 121 -24.45 2.87 32.22
N VAL A 122 -24.83 1.69 31.74
CA VAL A 122 -23.99 0.86 30.85
C VAL A 122 -23.81 1.55 29.50
N SER A 123 -24.88 2.18 28.99
CA SER A 123 -24.78 2.95 27.72
C SER A 123 -23.83 4.12 27.85
N GLN A 124 -23.81 4.78 29.01
CA GLN A 124 -22.88 5.89 29.25
C GLN A 124 -21.44 5.45 29.39
N ASP A 125 -21.18 4.32 30.03
CA ASP A 125 -19.82 3.72 30.11
C ASP A 125 -19.28 3.32 28.75
N ILE A 126 -20.12 2.75 27.88
CA ILE A 126 -19.74 2.39 26.51
C ILE A 126 -19.33 3.64 25.72
N LYS A 127 -20.12 4.73 25.79
CA LYS A 127 -19.81 6.00 25.15
C LYS A 127 -18.47 6.57 25.64
N MET A 128 -18.23 6.54 26.93
CA MET A 128 -16.98 7.03 27.53
C MET A 128 -15.77 6.19 27.11
N ARG A 129 -15.90 4.87 26.99
CA ARG A 129 -14.85 4.00 26.47
C ARG A 129 -14.51 4.31 25.01
N ALA A 130 -15.53 4.54 24.16
CA ALA A 130 -15.31 4.92 22.77
C ALA A 130 -14.56 6.26 22.65
N ILE A 131 -14.97 7.27 23.44
CA ILE A 131 -14.28 8.57 23.49
C ILE A 131 -12.84 8.42 23.96
N LYS A 132 -12.58 7.59 24.99
CA LYS A 132 -11.23 7.31 25.49
C LYS A 132 -10.36 6.67 24.41
N ARG A 133 -10.88 5.67 23.68
CA ARG A 133 -10.16 5.01 22.56
C ARG A 133 -9.81 6.01 21.45
N ARG A 134 -10.76 6.88 21.07
CA ARG A 134 -10.52 7.95 20.10
C ARG A 134 -9.41 8.90 20.53
N ARG A 135 -9.37 9.31 21.80
CA ARG A 135 -8.32 10.18 22.36
C ARG A 135 -6.94 9.51 22.38
N LEU A 136 -6.89 8.18 22.49
CA LEU A 136 -5.65 7.42 22.50
C LEU A 136 -5.09 7.17 21.10
N LEU A 137 -5.95 7.21 20.07
CA LEU A 137 -5.55 6.90 18.67
C LEU A 137 -4.32 7.68 18.19
N PRO A 138 -4.21 9.02 18.37
CA PRO A 138 -3.04 9.76 17.91
C PRO A 138 -1.73 9.33 18.59
N LYS A 139 -1.81 8.84 19.84
CA LYS A 139 -0.64 8.28 20.54
C LYS A 139 -0.28 6.90 20.02
N GLN A 140 -1.29 6.07 19.76
CA GLN A 140 -1.10 4.73 19.22
C GLN A 140 -0.55 4.75 17.79
N GLN A 141 -0.97 5.69 16.97
CA GLN A 141 -0.45 5.89 15.60
C GLN A 141 1.05 6.24 15.55
N LYS A 142 1.59 6.79 16.64
CA LYS A 142 3.03 7.09 16.75
C LYS A 142 3.86 5.90 17.25
N MET A 143 3.20 4.83 17.68
CA MET A 143 3.89 3.63 18.15
C MET A 143 4.30 2.78 16.95
N THR A 144 5.55 2.36 16.92
CA THR A 144 6.06 1.38 15.95
C THR A 144 6.18 0.02 16.61
N PHE A 145 5.99 -1.03 15.84
CA PHE A 145 6.08 -2.42 16.30
C PHE A 145 7.09 -3.18 15.42
N PRO A 146 7.66 -4.28 15.93
CA PRO A 146 8.48 -5.16 15.10
C PRO A 146 7.66 -5.73 13.93
N ASP A 147 8.32 -5.95 12.78
CA ASP A 147 7.68 -6.56 11.61
C ASP A 147 7.19 -7.98 11.89
N LEU A 148 7.86 -8.69 12.76
CA LEU A 148 7.50 -10.03 13.19
C LEU A 148 7.13 -10.02 14.67
N ILE A 149 5.86 -10.32 14.97
CA ILE A 149 5.31 -10.30 16.32
C ILE A 149 5.01 -11.73 16.73
N GLN A 150 5.61 -12.19 17.84
CA GLN A 150 5.29 -13.45 18.47
C GLN A 150 4.65 -13.20 19.85
N GLY A 151 3.39 -13.57 20.01
CA GLY A 151 2.62 -13.30 21.23
C GLY A 151 1.97 -11.91 21.24
N LYS A 152 2.00 -11.22 22.39
CA LYS A 152 1.44 -9.87 22.52
C LYS A 152 2.35 -8.84 21.87
N PRO A 153 1.81 -7.92 21.03
CA PRO A 153 2.61 -6.86 20.42
C PRO A 153 3.18 -5.94 21.50
N VAL A 154 4.50 -5.78 21.49
CA VAL A 154 5.21 -4.81 22.34
C VAL A 154 5.74 -3.70 21.44
N PRO A 155 5.43 -2.44 21.73
CA PRO A 155 5.94 -1.32 20.93
C PRO A 155 7.47 -1.29 20.96
N ASN A 156 8.05 -0.92 19.83
CA ASN A 156 9.48 -0.64 19.78
C ASN A 156 9.82 0.51 20.75
N PRO A 157 10.94 0.44 21.47
CA PRO A 157 11.43 1.58 22.20
C PRO A 157 11.69 2.76 21.24
N PRO A 158 11.57 4.02 21.70
CA PRO A 158 11.94 5.17 20.87
C PRO A 158 13.39 4.98 20.40
N ARG A 159 13.57 4.84 19.07
CA ARG A 159 14.91 4.68 18.50
C ARG A 159 15.57 6.06 18.46
N MET A 160 16.72 6.21 19.11
CA MET A 160 17.62 7.33 18.88
C MET A 160 18.39 7.03 17.59
N PHE A 161 18.00 7.66 16.50
CA PHE A 161 18.72 7.53 15.23
C PHE A 161 19.92 8.45 15.22
N GLN A 162 21.06 7.94 14.82
CA GLN A 162 22.12 8.79 14.32
C GLN A 162 21.65 9.32 12.96
N ALA A 163 21.21 10.57 12.93
CA ALA A 163 20.90 11.23 11.67
C ALA A 163 22.12 11.15 10.75
N ALA A 164 21.88 11.00 9.46
CA ALA A 164 22.92 11.00 8.42
C ALA A 164 23.55 12.40 8.23
N GLY A 165 23.75 13.13 9.33
CA GLY A 165 24.35 14.48 9.33
C GLY A 165 25.86 14.52 9.07
N LYS A 166 26.46 13.42 8.58
CA LYS A 166 27.89 13.38 8.28
C LYS A 166 28.13 13.08 6.81
N LEU A 167 28.95 13.92 6.20
CA LEU A 167 29.53 13.69 4.89
C LEU A 167 30.16 12.30 4.82
N GLY A 168 29.88 11.53 3.74
CA GLY A 168 30.37 10.16 3.57
C GLY A 168 29.58 9.09 4.34
N PHE A 169 28.52 9.44 5.09
CA PHE A 169 27.63 8.43 5.66
C PHE A 169 27.00 7.58 4.58
N SER A 170 27.05 6.27 4.74
CA SER A 170 26.45 5.35 3.77
C SER A 170 25.65 4.26 4.44
N VAL A 171 24.58 3.86 3.78
CA VAL A 171 23.70 2.73 4.15
C VAL A 171 23.54 1.81 2.96
N VAL A 172 23.18 0.56 3.25
CA VAL A 172 22.94 -0.45 2.21
C VAL A 172 21.53 -0.99 2.40
N GLY A 173 20.80 -1.10 1.28
CA GLY A 173 19.51 -1.76 1.18
C GLY A 173 19.51 -2.85 0.12
N THR A 174 18.34 -3.32 -0.25
CA THR A 174 18.18 -4.31 -1.31
C THR A 174 18.09 -3.64 -2.67
N PRO A 175 19.02 -3.88 -3.61
CA PRO A 175 18.94 -3.33 -4.95
C PRO A 175 17.82 -4.02 -5.74
N VAL A 176 16.92 -3.23 -6.34
CA VAL A 176 15.77 -3.77 -7.09
C VAL A 176 15.64 -3.22 -8.51
N SER A 177 16.21 -2.08 -8.79
CA SER A 177 16.34 -1.52 -10.15
C SER A 177 17.70 -0.93 -10.32
N ARG A 178 18.39 -1.32 -11.41
CA ARG A 178 19.75 -0.92 -11.71
C ARG A 178 19.83 0.55 -12.12
N GLY A 179 21.02 1.09 -12.09
CA GLY A 179 21.36 2.45 -12.43
C GLY A 179 21.94 3.19 -11.23
N ASP A 180 22.65 4.24 -11.53
CA ASP A 180 23.30 5.11 -10.53
C ASP A 180 22.80 6.53 -10.76
N CYS A 181 22.48 7.24 -9.71
CA CYS A 181 22.11 8.65 -9.80
C CYS A 181 22.56 9.43 -8.57
N GLU A 182 22.70 10.72 -8.76
CA GLU A 182 22.96 11.70 -7.70
C GLU A 182 21.87 12.76 -7.75
N GLY A 183 21.43 13.22 -6.60
CA GLY A 183 20.38 14.23 -6.50
C GLY A 183 20.08 14.60 -5.06
N TYR A 184 19.28 15.63 -4.91
CA TYR A 184 18.82 16.04 -3.58
C TYR A 184 17.77 15.06 -3.07
N ALA A 185 17.92 14.64 -1.83
CA ALA A 185 16.95 13.79 -1.15
C ALA A 185 15.67 14.57 -0.86
N ARG A 186 14.53 14.00 -1.21
CA ARG A 186 13.19 14.43 -0.77
C ARG A 186 12.60 13.34 0.11
N VAL A 187 12.56 13.59 1.41
CA VAL A 187 11.99 12.66 2.38
C VAL A 187 10.51 12.93 2.51
N VAL A 188 9.69 11.95 2.14
CA VAL A 188 8.23 12.05 2.06
C VAL A 188 7.63 10.89 2.85
N ARG A 189 6.81 11.17 3.85
CA ARG A 189 6.20 10.14 4.70
C ARG A 189 4.78 9.80 4.31
N THR A 190 4.09 10.73 3.67
CA THR A 190 2.70 10.55 3.21
C THR A 190 2.57 10.92 1.74
N LEU A 191 1.52 10.43 1.09
CA LEU A 191 1.28 10.74 -0.33
C LEU A 191 0.99 12.24 -0.55
N GLU A 192 0.42 12.90 0.44
CA GLU A 192 0.13 14.34 0.39
C GLU A 192 1.43 15.18 0.31
N GLU A 193 2.46 14.77 1.05
CA GLU A 193 3.79 15.40 1.01
C GLU A 193 4.53 15.15 -0.32
N ALA A 194 4.12 14.13 -1.09
CA ALA A 194 4.75 13.81 -2.37
C ALA A 194 4.52 14.89 -3.45
N SER A 195 3.51 15.77 -3.26
CA SER A 195 3.27 16.92 -4.14
C SER A 195 4.44 17.91 -4.18
N ASP A 196 5.30 17.90 -3.14
CA ASP A 196 6.44 18.80 -3.03
C ASP A 196 7.70 18.24 -3.72
N LEU A 197 7.62 17.05 -4.34
CA LEU A 197 8.72 16.43 -5.08
C LEU A 197 9.03 17.23 -6.35
N GLU A 198 10.28 17.68 -6.46
CA GLU A 198 10.78 18.36 -7.64
C GLU A 198 11.45 17.40 -8.64
N PRO A 199 11.43 17.73 -9.94
CA PRO A 199 12.12 16.92 -10.95
C PRO A 199 13.61 16.76 -10.66
N GLY A 200 14.10 15.52 -10.71
CA GLY A 200 15.51 15.20 -10.48
C GLY A 200 15.87 14.91 -9.03
N GLU A 201 14.95 15.07 -8.08
CA GLU A 201 15.17 14.68 -6.69
C GLU A 201 15.13 13.16 -6.50
N ILE A 202 15.74 12.68 -5.43
CA ILE A 202 15.70 11.29 -5.00
C ILE A 202 14.61 11.14 -3.96
N LEU A 203 13.56 10.40 -4.31
CA LEU A 203 12.43 10.13 -3.44
C LEU A 203 12.79 9.11 -2.35
N ILE A 204 12.69 9.51 -1.10
CA ILE A 204 12.90 8.65 0.08
C ILE A 204 11.58 8.56 0.86
N CYS A 205 10.99 7.37 0.95
CA CYS A 205 9.68 7.18 1.59
C CYS A 205 9.59 5.85 2.35
N PRO A 206 8.60 5.68 3.27
CA PRO A 206 8.46 4.43 4.01
C PRO A 206 8.12 3.25 3.11
N PHE A 207 7.18 3.42 2.21
CA PHE A 207 6.72 2.42 1.22
C PHE A 207 5.99 3.14 0.10
N THR A 208 5.74 2.42 -1.00
CA THR A 208 4.98 2.96 -2.12
C THR A 208 3.82 2.04 -2.51
N ASP A 209 2.74 2.67 -2.97
CA ASP A 209 1.57 2.02 -3.56
C ASP A 209 1.23 2.65 -4.92
N VAL A 210 0.09 2.27 -5.49
CA VAL A 210 -0.35 2.75 -6.82
C VAL A 210 -0.48 4.27 -6.89
N GLY A 211 -0.82 4.93 -5.79
CA GLY A 211 -0.95 6.39 -5.71
C GLY A 211 0.36 7.14 -5.94
N TRP A 212 1.51 6.49 -5.70
CA TRP A 212 2.84 7.07 -5.88
C TRP A 212 3.33 7.06 -7.32
N THR A 213 2.69 6.30 -8.22
CA THR A 213 3.14 6.11 -9.60
C THR A 213 3.40 7.41 -10.37
N PRO A 214 2.59 8.47 -10.28
CA PRO A 214 2.85 9.74 -10.97
C PRO A 214 4.18 10.39 -10.59
N TYR A 215 4.62 10.24 -9.34
CA TYR A 215 5.84 10.86 -8.82
C TYR A 215 7.12 10.16 -9.29
N PHE A 216 7.03 8.90 -9.72
CA PHE A 216 8.20 8.17 -10.23
C PHE A 216 8.75 8.75 -11.52
N SER A 217 7.93 9.46 -12.31
CA SER A 217 8.37 10.16 -13.51
C SER A 217 9.16 11.44 -13.21
N LEU A 218 9.02 12.00 -12.01
CA LEU A 218 9.73 13.19 -11.55
C LEU A 218 11.05 12.81 -10.85
N ALA A 219 11.06 11.71 -10.12
CA ALA A 219 12.20 11.28 -9.33
C ALA A 219 13.36 10.82 -10.22
N SER A 220 14.60 11.12 -9.81
CA SER A 220 15.82 10.55 -10.39
C SER A 220 16.19 9.20 -9.77
N GLY A 221 15.67 8.90 -8.58
CA GLY A 221 15.89 7.64 -7.86
C GLY A 221 14.84 7.42 -6.78
N LEU A 222 14.70 6.17 -6.35
CA LEU A 222 13.73 5.77 -5.32
C LEU A 222 14.41 4.97 -4.20
N VAL A 223 14.13 5.36 -2.96
CA VAL A 223 14.56 4.65 -1.76
C VAL A 223 13.34 4.38 -0.86
N THR A 224 13.15 3.13 -0.44
CA THR A 224 12.05 2.81 0.48
C THR A 224 12.55 2.07 1.72
N GLU A 225 11.90 2.34 2.87
CA GLU A 225 12.19 1.61 4.13
C GLU A 225 11.73 0.17 4.06
N ILE A 226 10.52 -0.04 3.52
CA ILE A 226 9.89 -1.34 3.40
C ILE A 226 9.67 -1.66 1.93
N GLY A 227 10.11 -2.84 1.51
CA GLY A 227 9.90 -3.29 0.15
C GLY A 227 10.60 -4.60 -0.12
N GLY A 228 10.33 -5.18 -1.28
CA GLY A 228 10.97 -6.39 -1.77
C GLY A 228 11.05 -6.38 -3.29
N LEU A 229 11.68 -7.39 -3.88
CA LEU A 229 11.89 -7.52 -5.32
C LEU A 229 10.61 -7.43 -6.15
N LEU A 230 9.46 -7.78 -5.56
CA LEU A 230 8.15 -7.80 -6.21
C LEU A 230 7.20 -6.75 -5.61
N SER A 231 7.70 -5.81 -4.79
CA SER A 231 6.88 -4.69 -4.30
C SER A 231 6.44 -3.80 -5.47
N HIS A 232 5.35 -3.07 -5.30
CA HIS A 232 4.82 -2.17 -6.33
C HIS A 232 5.89 -1.19 -6.82
N GLY A 233 6.56 -0.48 -5.91
CA GLY A 233 7.62 0.46 -6.25
C GLY A 233 8.78 -0.18 -7.00
N ALA A 234 9.20 -1.41 -6.63
CA ALA A 234 10.27 -2.11 -7.30
C ALA A 234 9.92 -2.51 -8.75
N VAL A 235 8.66 -2.91 -8.99
CA VAL A 235 8.17 -3.26 -10.34
C VAL A 235 8.12 -2.01 -11.21
N VAL A 236 7.47 -0.95 -10.73
CA VAL A 236 7.32 0.30 -11.47
C VAL A 236 8.68 0.96 -11.71
N ALA A 237 9.58 0.99 -10.72
CA ALA A 237 10.93 1.54 -10.89
C ALA A 237 11.69 0.85 -12.04
N ARG A 238 11.58 -0.48 -12.16
CA ARG A 238 12.18 -1.21 -13.29
C ARG A 238 11.55 -0.86 -14.64
N GLU A 239 10.24 -0.66 -14.68
CA GLU A 239 9.53 -0.25 -15.91
C GLU A 239 9.93 1.16 -16.37
N TYR A 240 10.19 2.05 -15.43
CA TYR A 240 10.64 3.42 -15.71
C TYR A 240 12.17 3.54 -15.88
N GLY A 241 12.92 2.47 -15.63
CA GLY A 241 14.40 2.53 -15.60
C GLY A 241 14.95 3.37 -14.45
N LEU A 242 14.15 3.59 -13.40
CA LEU A 242 14.49 4.41 -12.25
C LEU A 242 15.40 3.61 -11.29
N PRO A 243 16.60 4.08 -10.92
CA PRO A 243 17.41 3.46 -9.89
C PRO A 243 16.63 3.32 -8.59
N CYS A 244 16.56 2.10 -8.02
CA CYS A 244 15.73 1.86 -6.85
C CYS A 244 16.39 0.91 -5.85
N ILE A 245 16.35 1.33 -4.59
CA ILE A 245 16.83 0.56 -3.44
C ILE A 245 15.68 0.47 -2.44
N VAL A 246 15.34 -0.74 -2.03
CA VAL A 246 14.30 -0.98 -1.03
C VAL A 246 14.89 -1.60 0.24
N ASN A 247 14.07 -1.69 1.29
CA ASN A 247 14.48 -2.27 2.57
C ASN A 247 15.69 -1.54 3.18
N VAL A 248 15.68 -0.21 3.13
CA VAL A 248 16.66 0.65 3.78
C VAL A 248 16.12 1.04 5.15
N GLU A 249 16.62 0.39 6.17
CA GLU A 249 16.13 0.56 7.54
C GLU A 249 16.17 2.02 7.98
N ASP A 250 15.01 2.56 8.40
CA ASP A 250 14.83 3.91 8.94
C ASP A 250 15.30 5.04 7.99
N ALA A 251 15.23 4.84 6.68
CA ALA A 251 15.69 5.81 5.69
C ALA A 251 15.07 7.20 5.90
N CYS A 252 13.75 7.29 6.16
CA CYS A 252 13.07 8.57 6.39
C CYS A 252 13.49 9.29 7.67
N SER A 253 14.20 8.61 8.57
CA SER A 253 14.73 9.18 9.81
C SER A 253 16.23 9.47 9.73
N ARG A 254 16.94 8.73 8.87
CA ARG A 254 18.38 8.87 8.64
C ARG A 254 18.69 9.98 7.66
N PHE A 255 17.90 10.12 6.59
CA PHE A 255 18.07 11.17 5.59
C PHE A 255 17.15 12.36 5.89
N GLN A 256 17.52 13.52 5.41
CA GLN A 256 16.74 14.75 5.50
C GLN A 256 16.56 15.34 4.10
N THR A 257 15.43 15.97 3.86
CA THR A 257 15.17 16.72 2.63
C THR A 257 16.25 17.80 2.44
N GLY A 258 16.79 17.89 1.22
CA GLY A 258 17.86 18.82 0.85
C GLY A 258 19.26 18.25 0.95
N MET A 259 19.48 17.06 1.51
CA MET A 259 20.78 16.38 1.48
C MET A 259 21.11 15.94 0.05
N LEU A 260 22.31 16.19 -0.41
CA LEU A 260 22.80 15.63 -1.66
C LEU A 260 23.24 14.18 -1.43
N VAL A 261 22.64 13.25 -2.15
CA VAL A 261 22.91 11.82 -1.99
C VAL A 261 23.18 11.15 -3.34
N SER A 262 24.03 10.11 -3.32
CA SER A 262 24.26 9.22 -4.44
C SER A 262 23.66 7.87 -4.14
N ILE A 263 22.93 7.28 -5.09
CA ILE A 263 22.40 5.92 -5.00
C ILE A 263 22.99 5.05 -6.11
N HIS A 264 23.40 3.84 -5.72
CA HIS A 264 23.92 2.81 -6.63
C HIS A 264 22.92 1.65 -6.67
N GLY A 265 22.02 1.69 -7.64
CA GLY A 265 20.94 0.71 -7.79
C GLY A 265 21.40 -0.72 -8.09
N SER A 266 22.69 -0.92 -8.44
CA SER A 266 23.26 -2.25 -8.63
C SER A 266 23.81 -2.87 -7.34
N THR A 267 24.31 -2.06 -6.42
CA THR A 267 24.92 -2.51 -5.15
C THR A 267 24.00 -2.32 -3.94
N GLY A 268 22.95 -1.51 -4.08
CA GLY A 268 22.06 -1.15 -2.98
C GLY A 268 22.67 -0.12 -2.02
N LYS A 269 23.76 0.56 -2.40
CA LYS A 269 24.44 1.54 -1.55
C LYS A 269 23.90 2.94 -1.77
N ILE A 270 23.66 3.66 -0.68
CA ILE A 270 23.29 5.07 -0.65
C ILE A 270 24.36 5.81 0.14
N THR A 271 24.84 6.93 -0.38
CA THR A 271 25.92 7.72 0.25
C THR A 271 25.54 9.19 0.29
N VAL A 272 25.75 9.85 1.43
CA VAL A 272 25.58 11.31 1.57
C VAL A 272 26.82 12.02 1.05
N LEU A 273 26.64 12.90 0.06
CA LEU A 273 27.66 13.67 -0.60
C LEU A 273 27.77 15.09 -0.03
N ALA A 274 26.65 15.68 0.40
CA ALA A 274 26.58 16.98 1.08
C ALA A 274 25.33 17.06 1.98
N VAL A 275 25.36 17.92 2.98
CA VAL A 275 24.28 18.11 3.98
C VAL A 275 23.78 19.53 3.93
#